data_728ac13384dbb7a88ae3ed6f59b162fa
#
_entry.id   728ac13384dbb7a88ae3ed6f59b162fa
#
_cell.length_a   1.000
_cell.length_b   1.000
_cell.length_c   1.000
_cell.angle_alpha   90.00
_cell.angle_beta   90.00
_cell.angle_gamma   90.00
#
_symmetry.space_group_name_H-M   'P 1'
#
loop_
_entity.id
_entity.type
_entity.pdbx_description
1 polymer ?
#
loop_
_entity_poly.entity_id
_entity_poly.type
_entity_poly.pdbx_seq_one_letter_code
_entity_poly.pdbx_strand_id
1 'polypeptide(L)'
;SIEVTRCEDSGPGTKLLGSLHKMKKDSLVILADDDNTYENYMVEKFYYFYKAAPENAYSFYVHPLGNFPIGQGADGFAINTNALQGIKDFYEKIVKDYKELFLYDDPWISYFLYNIKKNKILSLQEHLKKKDDGKISLIYKTHTISSGLIELYGKNLNEAVKKRDQITKESLKYMIEKTKNLSF
;
A
#
# COMPACT_ATOMS: atom_id res chain seq x y z
N SER A 1 -8.39 8.72 20.85
CA SER A 1 -9.66 9.03 20.16
C SER A 1 -9.53 8.73 18.68
N ILE A 2 -10.55 8.16 18.07
CA ILE A 2 -10.65 7.95 16.62
C ILE A 2 -11.29 9.19 16.02
N GLU A 3 -10.69 9.75 14.97
CA GLU A 3 -11.26 10.83 14.21
C GLU A 3 -11.86 10.29 12.89
N VAL A 4 -13.12 10.61 12.63
CA VAL A 4 -13.81 10.23 11.39
C VAL A 4 -13.87 11.44 10.45
N THR A 5 -13.39 11.26 9.22
CA THR A 5 -13.42 12.31 8.19
C THR A 5 -14.31 11.87 7.04
N ARG A 6 -15.25 12.73 6.64
CA ARG A 6 -16.03 12.55 5.41
C ARG A 6 -15.25 13.15 4.24
N CYS A 7 -15.17 12.43 3.14
CA CYS A 7 -14.46 12.86 1.93
C CYS A 7 -15.11 12.25 0.68
N GLU A 8 -14.63 12.65 -0.48
CA GLU A 8 -15.00 12.04 -1.77
C GLU A 8 -14.55 10.58 -1.80
N ASP A 9 -15.37 9.72 -2.39
CA ASP A 9 -15.03 8.32 -2.60
C ASP A 9 -13.97 8.18 -3.70
N SER A 10 -12.82 7.65 -3.33
CA SER A 10 -11.71 7.33 -4.23
C SER A 10 -11.40 5.82 -4.21
N GLY A 11 -12.42 5.00 -4.00
CA GLY A 11 -12.25 3.56 -3.79
C GLY A 11 -11.41 3.26 -2.54
N PRO A 12 -10.66 2.16 -2.51
CA PRO A 12 -9.75 1.82 -1.41
C PRO A 12 -8.72 2.92 -1.11
N GLY A 13 -8.34 3.72 -2.12
CA GLY A 13 -7.43 4.86 -1.97
C GLY A 13 -7.97 6.00 -1.09
N THR A 14 -9.28 5.98 -0.75
CA THR A 14 -9.91 6.96 0.14
C THR A 14 -9.22 7.03 1.50
N LYS A 15 -8.74 5.91 2.05
CA LYS A 15 -7.99 5.88 3.31
C LYS A 15 -6.75 6.78 3.31
N LEU A 16 -6.10 6.94 2.17
CA LEU A 16 -4.97 7.85 1.98
C LEU A 16 -5.42 9.24 1.58
N LEU A 17 -6.15 9.35 0.46
CA LEU A 17 -6.49 10.63 -0.17
C LEU A 17 -7.40 11.50 0.69
N GLY A 18 -8.36 10.89 1.39
CA GLY A 18 -9.29 11.59 2.28
C GLY A 18 -8.63 12.20 3.52
N SER A 19 -7.46 11.71 3.92
CA SER A 19 -6.73 12.17 5.10
C SER A 19 -5.55 13.10 4.79
N LEU A 20 -5.16 13.27 3.52
CA LEU A 20 -3.97 14.05 3.13
C LEU A 20 -3.93 15.46 3.73
N HIS A 21 -5.07 16.15 3.78
CA HIS A 21 -5.17 17.53 4.31
C HIS A 21 -4.92 17.64 5.82
N LYS A 22 -4.96 16.53 6.55
CA LYS A 22 -4.70 16.45 8.00
C LYS A 22 -3.28 16.02 8.33
N MET A 23 -2.56 15.51 7.36
CA MET A 23 -1.22 14.99 7.58
C MET A 23 -0.23 16.11 7.84
N LYS A 24 0.55 15.97 8.90
CA LYS A 24 1.66 16.87 9.19
C LYS A 24 2.83 16.54 8.27
N LYS A 25 3.56 17.57 7.85
CA LYS A 25 4.80 17.40 7.10
C LYS A 25 5.81 16.59 7.92
N ASP A 26 6.59 15.76 7.24
CA ASP A 26 7.66 14.92 7.83
C ASP A 26 7.17 14.03 8.97
N SER A 27 6.07 13.38 8.75
CA SER A 27 5.44 12.47 9.71
C SER A 27 5.28 11.08 9.09
N LEU A 28 5.23 10.06 9.94
CA LEU A 28 4.87 8.71 9.54
C LEU A 28 3.35 8.59 9.42
N VAL A 29 2.91 8.10 8.28
CA VAL A 29 1.54 7.61 8.06
C VAL A 29 1.60 6.10 7.88
N ILE A 30 0.65 5.37 8.47
CA ILE A 30 0.49 3.93 8.29
C ILE A 30 -0.90 3.69 7.73
N LEU A 31 -0.97 3.19 6.49
CA LEU A 31 -2.22 2.72 5.90
C LEU A 31 -2.53 1.35 6.46
N ALA A 32 -3.78 1.14 6.83
CA ALA A 32 -4.28 -0.11 7.39
C ALA A 32 -5.74 -0.28 6.98
N ASP A 33 -6.20 -1.52 6.82
CA ASP A 33 -7.59 -1.83 6.51
C ASP A 33 -8.38 -2.04 7.81
N ASP A 34 -9.66 -1.72 7.78
CA ASP A 34 -10.55 -1.76 8.95
C ASP A 34 -11.13 -3.16 9.24
N ASP A 35 -10.92 -4.11 8.34
CA ASP A 35 -11.34 -5.50 8.46
C ASP A 35 -10.27 -6.43 9.05
N ASN A 36 -9.10 -5.88 9.42
CA ASN A 36 -8.03 -6.61 10.07
C ASN A 36 -7.88 -6.24 11.56
N THR A 37 -7.50 -7.22 12.37
CA THR A 37 -7.12 -7.01 13.77
C THR A 37 -5.60 -7.05 13.88
N TYR A 38 -4.99 -5.93 14.17
CA TYR A 38 -3.55 -5.79 14.27
C TYR A 38 -3.04 -6.08 15.67
N GLU A 39 -1.76 -6.49 15.76
CA GLU A 39 -1.06 -6.60 17.02
C GLU A 39 -0.75 -5.22 17.62
N ASN A 40 -0.76 -5.12 18.94
CA ASN A 40 -0.56 -3.85 19.65
C ASN A 40 0.83 -3.22 19.43
N TYR A 41 1.81 -3.99 19.00
CA TYR A 41 3.16 -3.52 18.67
C TYR A 41 3.36 -3.13 17.20
N MET A 42 2.33 -3.21 16.34
CA MET A 42 2.43 -2.90 14.90
C MET A 42 3.02 -1.51 14.66
N VAL A 43 2.45 -0.49 15.28
CA VAL A 43 2.90 0.91 15.11
C VAL A 43 4.35 1.08 15.56
N GLU A 44 4.73 0.48 16.69
CA GLU A 44 6.10 0.52 17.21
C GLU A 44 7.10 -0.08 16.23
N LYS A 45 6.76 -1.21 15.58
CA LYS A 45 7.64 -1.85 14.59
C LYS A 45 7.83 -0.97 13.36
N PHE A 46 6.76 -0.45 12.77
CA PHE A 46 6.88 0.49 11.66
C PHE A 46 7.68 1.74 12.03
N TYR A 47 7.44 2.31 13.21
CA TYR A 47 8.16 3.49 13.67
C TYR A 47 9.66 3.23 13.89
N TYR A 48 10.03 2.05 14.37
CA TYR A 48 11.43 1.67 14.54
C TYR A 48 12.19 1.71 13.22
N PHE A 49 11.65 1.08 12.16
CA PHE A 49 12.27 1.08 10.84
C PHE A 49 12.23 2.45 10.17
N TYR A 50 11.12 3.15 10.30
CA TYR A 50 10.98 4.52 9.81
C TYR A 50 12.04 5.45 10.40
N LYS A 51 12.30 5.39 11.69
CA LYS A 51 13.35 6.23 12.32
C LYS A 51 14.75 5.96 11.78
N ALA A 52 15.04 4.73 11.39
CA ALA A 52 16.36 4.35 10.87
C ALA A 52 16.59 4.86 9.44
N ALA A 53 15.54 4.89 8.60
CA ALA A 53 15.61 5.33 7.21
C ALA A 53 14.25 5.90 6.74
N PRO A 54 13.92 7.15 7.09
CA PRO A 54 12.61 7.76 6.84
C PRO A 54 12.32 8.02 5.35
N GLU A 55 13.32 7.94 4.50
CA GLU A 55 13.19 8.04 3.04
C GLU A 55 12.61 6.80 2.40
N ASN A 56 12.56 5.66 3.11
CA ASN A 56 11.96 4.44 2.61
C ASN A 56 10.48 4.32 3.01
N ALA A 57 9.72 3.56 2.22
CA ALA A 57 8.41 3.07 2.59
C ALA A 57 8.52 1.62 3.08
N TYR A 58 7.67 1.24 4.02
CA TYR A 58 7.72 -0.07 4.66
C TYR A 58 6.35 -0.73 4.62
N SER A 59 6.28 -1.98 4.15
CA SER A 59 5.09 -2.82 4.29
C SER A 59 5.44 -4.10 5.03
N PHE A 60 4.50 -4.68 5.76
CA PHE A 60 4.79 -5.97 6.41
C PHE A 60 5.17 -7.01 5.35
N TYR A 61 4.33 -7.14 4.32
CA TYR A 61 4.63 -7.97 3.15
C TYR A 61 4.72 -7.09 1.90
N VAL A 62 5.72 -7.33 1.07
CA VAL A 62 5.86 -6.70 -0.24
C VAL A 62 5.64 -7.77 -1.31
N HIS A 63 4.61 -7.59 -2.13
CA HIS A 63 4.33 -8.47 -3.25
C HIS A 63 5.25 -8.12 -4.43
N PRO A 64 6.18 -9.03 -4.83
CA PRO A 64 7.04 -8.78 -5.98
C PRO A 64 6.28 -9.08 -7.27
N LEU A 65 6.15 -8.10 -8.15
CA LEU A 65 5.66 -8.29 -9.51
C LEU A 65 6.80 -8.09 -10.50
N GLY A 66 7.58 -9.13 -10.75
CA GLY A 66 8.89 -9.00 -11.38
C GLY A 66 9.83 -8.20 -10.49
N ASN A 67 10.39 -7.12 -11.02
CA ASN A 67 11.26 -6.21 -10.27
C ASN A 67 10.51 -5.05 -9.59
N PHE A 68 9.18 -5.04 -9.66
CA PHE A 68 8.35 -3.98 -9.11
C PHE A 68 7.81 -4.39 -7.73
N PRO A 69 8.18 -3.66 -6.64
CA PRO A 69 7.69 -3.94 -5.30
C PRO A 69 6.32 -3.31 -5.08
N ILE A 70 5.35 -4.09 -4.61
CA ILE A 70 4.03 -3.60 -4.22
C ILE A 70 3.89 -3.76 -2.71
N GLY A 71 3.81 -2.63 -1.99
CA GLY A 71 3.44 -2.60 -0.58
C GLY A 71 1.95 -2.86 -0.44
N GLN A 72 1.53 -3.47 0.66
CA GLN A 72 0.14 -3.86 0.90
C GLN A 72 -0.45 -3.11 2.08
N GLY A 73 -1.52 -2.32 1.82
CA GLY A 73 -2.23 -1.57 2.85
C GLY A 73 -2.88 -2.47 3.90
N ALA A 74 -3.43 -3.62 3.47
CA ALA A 74 -4.02 -4.61 4.37
C ALA A 74 -3.05 -5.12 5.44
N ASP A 75 -1.77 -5.23 5.10
CA ASP A 75 -0.70 -5.69 6.01
C ASP A 75 -0.06 -4.53 6.81
N GLY A 76 -0.50 -3.32 6.56
CA GLY A 76 0.13 -2.10 7.03
C GLY A 76 1.18 -1.59 6.03
N PHE A 77 1.01 -0.34 5.57
CA PHE A 77 1.93 0.31 4.66
C PHE A 77 2.33 1.68 5.22
N ALA A 78 3.56 1.77 5.70
CA ALA A 78 4.12 2.92 6.38
C ALA A 78 4.90 3.82 5.42
N ILE A 79 4.59 5.11 5.38
CA ILE A 79 5.08 6.07 4.40
C ILE A 79 5.41 7.39 5.11
N ASN A 80 6.52 8.04 4.75
CA ASN A 80 6.77 9.42 5.14
C ASN A 80 5.85 10.36 4.34
N THR A 81 5.17 11.27 5.02
CA THR A 81 4.26 12.23 4.38
C THR A 81 4.93 13.12 3.35
N ASN A 82 6.23 13.37 3.43
CA ASN A 82 6.99 14.11 2.40
C ASN A 82 6.99 13.35 1.05
N ALA A 83 6.98 12.01 1.07
CA ALA A 83 6.92 11.19 -0.13
C ALA A 83 5.54 11.25 -0.83
N LEU A 84 4.50 11.70 -0.12
CA LEU A 84 3.13 11.81 -0.65
C LEU A 84 2.86 13.13 -1.38
N GLN A 85 3.82 14.05 -1.42
CA GLN A 85 3.66 15.31 -2.14
C GLN A 85 3.42 15.07 -3.64
N GLY A 86 2.27 15.56 -4.15
CA GLY A 86 1.84 15.35 -5.54
C GLY A 86 1.02 14.08 -5.79
N ILE A 87 0.79 13.23 -4.78
CA ILE A 87 0.05 11.98 -4.96
C ILE A 87 -1.42 12.21 -5.35
N LYS A 88 -2.05 13.29 -4.88
CA LYS A 88 -3.41 13.65 -5.28
C LYS A 88 -3.46 14.02 -6.77
N ASP A 89 -2.49 14.78 -7.25
CA ASP A 89 -2.37 15.16 -8.65
C ASP A 89 -2.12 13.95 -9.55
N PHE A 90 -1.28 13.03 -9.08
CA PHE A 90 -1.08 11.73 -9.73
C PHE A 90 -2.38 10.92 -9.81
N TYR A 91 -3.13 10.82 -8.71
CA TYR A 91 -4.42 10.14 -8.68
C TYR A 91 -5.39 10.74 -9.71
N GLU A 92 -5.58 12.05 -9.69
CA GLU A 92 -6.53 12.75 -10.60
C GLU A 92 -6.17 12.57 -12.08
N LYS A 93 -4.88 12.56 -12.42
CA LYS A 93 -4.42 12.49 -13.82
C LYS A 93 -4.27 11.07 -14.36
N ILE A 94 -4.02 10.09 -13.48
CA ILE A 94 -3.59 8.74 -13.90
C ILE A 94 -4.54 7.65 -13.42
N VAL A 95 -5.06 7.76 -12.20
CA VAL A 95 -5.75 6.65 -11.54
C VAL A 95 -7.26 6.74 -11.68
N LYS A 96 -7.84 7.92 -11.47
CA LYS A 96 -9.26 8.17 -11.29
C LYS A 96 -10.15 7.55 -12.37
N ASP A 97 -9.74 7.68 -13.63
CA ASP A 97 -10.51 7.23 -14.79
C ASP A 97 -10.13 5.82 -15.27
N TYR A 98 -9.22 5.14 -14.57
CA TYR A 98 -8.83 3.77 -14.89
C TYR A 98 -9.39 2.81 -13.84
N LYS A 99 -10.46 2.11 -14.19
CA LYS A 99 -11.29 1.32 -13.26
C LYS A 99 -10.49 0.35 -12.38
N GLU A 100 -9.53 -0.35 -12.95
CA GLU A 100 -8.74 -1.34 -12.25
C GLU A 100 -7.84 -0.71 -11.17
N LEU A 101 -7.29 0.48 -11.44
CA LEU A 101 -6.51 1.24 -10.47
C LEU A 101 -7.40 1.89 -9.40
N PHE A 102 -8.58 2.34 -9.77
CA PHE A 102 -9.55 2.88 -8.82
C PHE A 102 -9.95 1.82 -7.78
N LEU A 103 -10.13 0.57 -8.20
CA LEU A 103 -10.55 -0.54 -7.33
C LEU A 103 -9.41 -1.18 -6.54
N TYR A 104 -8.15 -0.87 -6.85
CA TYR A 104 -6.99 -1.48 -6.22
C TYR A 104 -5.88 -0.46 -5.99
N ASP A 105 -5.77 0.03 -4.76
CA ASP A 105 -4.90 1.14 -4.40
C ASP A 105 -3.42 0.78 -4.24
N ASP A 106 -3.08 -0.40 -3.77
CA ASP A 106 -1.70 -0.83 -3.53
C ASP A 106 -0.76 -0.64 -4.74
N PRO A 107 -1.14 -1.02 -5.98
CA PRO A 107 -0.28 -0.85 -7.15
C PRO A 107 0.03 0.61 -7.48
N TRP A 108 -0.96 1.52 -7.44
CA TRP A 108 -0.70 2.90 -7.83
C TRP A 108 0.01 3.71 -6.73
N ILE A 109 -0.27 3.42 -5.46
CA ILE A 109 0.50 4.01 -4.34
C ILE A 109 1.96 3.57 -4.45
N SER A 110 2.18 2.27 -4.65
CA SER A 110 3.53 1.72 -4.81
C SER A 110 4.24 2.27 -6.05
N TYR A 111 3.52 2.43 -7.17
CA TYR A 111 4.08 3.03 -8.38
C TYR A 111 4.49 4.48 -8.14
N PHE A 112 3.64 5.27 -7.51
CA PHE A 112 3.97 6.66 -7.18
C PHE A 112 5.23 6.75 -6.31
N LEU A 113 5.29 5.98 -5.23
CA LEU A 113 6.45 5.96 -4.34
C LEU A 113 7.73 5.48 -5.04
N TYR A 114 7.67 4.33 -5.70
CA TYR A 114 8.85 3.69 -6.28
C TYR A 114 9.32 4.35 -7.58
N ASN A 115 8.42 4.61 -8.53
CA ASN A 115 8.78 5.14 -9.85
C ASN A 115 8.82 6.66 -9.92
N ILE A 116 7.95 7.38 -9.21
CA ILE A 116 7.91 8.84 -9.25
C ILE A 116 8.80 9.44 -8.18
N LYS A 117 8.64 9.02 -6.92
CA LYS A 117 9.40 9.56 -5.78
C LYS A 117 10.75 8.87 -5.54
N LYS A 118 11.02 7.75 -6.20
CA LYS A 118 12.26 6.96 -6.06
C LYS A 118 12.52 6.43 -4.64
N ASN A 119 11.47 6.29 -3.84
CA ASN A 119 11.57 5.65 -2.53
C ASN A 119 11.71 4.13 -2.70
N LYS A 120 12.49 3.49 -1.86
CA LYS A 120 12.47 2.02 -1.75
C LYS A 120 11.23 1.59 -0.98
N ILE A 121 10.64 0.46 -1.38
CA ILE A 121 9.55 -0.20 -0.65
C ILE A 121 10.12 -1.49 -0.08
N LEU A 122 10.20 -1.57 1.25
CA LEU A 122 10.89 -2.64 1.96
C LEU A 122 9.90 -3.49 2.76
N SER A 123 10.13 -4.82 2.74
CA SER A 123 9.36 -5.76 3.55
C SER A 123 9.86 -5.82 4.99
N LEU A 124 8.98 -5.67 5.97
CA LEU A 124 9.32 -5.89 7.37
C LEU A 124 9.35 -7.39 7.73
N GLN A 125 8.70 -8.24 6.97
CA GLN A 125 8.65 -9.68 7.23
C GLN A 125 10.06 -10.29 7.33
N GLU A 126 10.99 -9.83 6.50
CA GLU A 126 12.38 -10.32 6.48
C GLU A 126 13.19 -9.86 7.70
N HIS A 127 12.78 -8.78 8.36
CA HIS A 127 13.49 -8.15 9.47
C HIS A 127 12.89 -8.48 10.85
N LEU A 128 11.70 -9.07 10.89
CA LEU A 128 11.07 -9.42 12.16
C LEU A 128 11.69 -10.72 12.73
N LYS A 129 11.95 -10.71 14.02
CA LYS A 129 12.44 -11.91 14.71
C LYS A 129 11.39 -13.01 14.65
N LYS A 130 11.83 -14.24 14.45
CA LYS A 130 10.98 -15.43 14.61
C LYS A 130 10.55 -15.57 16.05
N LYS A 131 9.32 -16.01 16.28
CA LYS A 131 8.85 -16.43 17.59
C LYS A 131 9.54 -17.74 18.02
N ASP A 132 9.45 -18.10 19.29
CA ASP A 132 10.08 -19.30 19.86
C ASP A 132 9.70 -20.61 19.14
N ASP A 133 8.49 -20.66 18.57
CA ASP A 133 8.00 -21.76 17.73
C ASP A 133 8.53 -21.75 16.28
N GLY A 134 9.45 -20.86 15.97
CA GLY A 134 10.03 -20.69 14.62
C GLY A 134 9.17 -19.91 13.64
N LYS A 135 7.98 -19.44 14.03
CA LYS A 135 7.11 -18.61 13.20
C LYS A 135 7.53 -17.14 13.25
N ILE A 136 7.37 -16.45 12.11
CA ILE A 136 7.57 -15.00 12.04
C ILE A 136 6.49 -14.32 12.88
N SER A 137 6.90 -13.31 13.66
CA SER A 137 5.98 -12.48 14.43
C SER A 137 5.12 -11.67 13.48
N LEU A 138 3.83 -11.97 13.39
CA LEU A 138 2.88 -11.23 12.58
C LEU A 138 2.56 -9.89 13.25
N ILE A 139 2.30 -8.87 12.43
CA ILE A 139 1.83 -7.55 12.91
C ILE A 139 0.30 -7.47 12.97
N TYR A 140 -0.38 -8.51 12.53
CA TYR A 140 -1.84 -8.63 12.63
C TYR A 140 -2.23 -10.02 13.19
N LYS A 141 -3.40 -10.08 13.82
CA LYS A 141 -3.97 -11.31 14.42
C LYS A 141 -4.86 -12.06 13.45
N THR A 142 -5.65 -11.32 12.68
CA THR A 142 -6.59 -11.87 11.70
C THR A 142 -6.38 -11.18 10.36
N HIS A 143 -6.61 -11.92 9.29
CA HIS A 143 -6.44 -11.42 7.94
C HIS A 143 -7.49 -12.06 7.00
N THR A 144 -8.19 -11.23 6.25
CA THR A 144 -9.33 -11.62 5.39
C THR A 144 -9.00 -11.69 3.90
N ILE A 145 -7.74 -11.50 3.52
CA ILE A 145 -7.28 -11.41 2.11
C ILE A 145 -7.85 -12.48 1.18
N SER A 146 -7.92 -13.74 1.63
CA SER A 146 -8.30 -14.84 0.75
C SER A 146 -9.74 -14.76 0.26
N SER A 147 -10.68 -14.38 1.13
CA SER A 147 -12.10 -14.28 0.78
C SER A 147 -12.38 -13.12 -0.17
N GLY A 148 -11.85 -11.94 0.12
CA GLY A 148 -12.04 -10.77 -0.73
C GLY A 148 -11.43 -10.93 -2.13
N LEU A 149 -10.24 -11.53 -2.24
CA LEU A 149 -9.63 -11.82 -3.54
C LEU A 149 -10.45 -12.83 -4.37
N ILE A 150 -10.97 -13.88 -3.75
CA ILE A 150 -11.80 -14.87 -4.44
C ILE A 150 -13.09 -14.22 -4.94
N GLU A 151 -13.74 -13.44 -4.10
CA GLU A 151 -14.97 -12.73 -4.45
C GLU A 151 -14.79 -11.80 -5.66
N LEU A 152 -13.68 -11.06 -5.69
CA LEU A 152 -13.43 -10.08 -6.74
C LEU A 152 -12.91 -10.69 -8.05
N TYR A 153 -12.07 -11.72 -7.97
CA TYR A 153 -11.26 -12.11 -9.11
C TYR A 153 -11.35 -13.57 -9.55
N GLY A 154 -11.93 -14.49 -8.79
CA GLY A 154 -11.92 -15.87 -9.22
C GLY A 154 -12.73 -16.86 -8.38
N LYS A 155 -12.71 -18.13 -8.80
CA LYS A 155 -13.42 -19.22 -8.14
C LYS A 155 -12.62 -19.85 -6.99
N ASN A 156 -11.33 -19.63 -6.98
CA ASN A 156 -10.40 -20.08 -5.94
C ASN A 156 -9.20 -19.13 -5.84
N LEU A 157 -8.41 -19.24 -4.76
CA LEU A 157 -7.32 -18.34 -4.47
C LEU A 157 -6.27 -18.26 -5.59
N ASN A 158 -5.91 -19.41 -6.19
CA ASN A 158 -4.88 -19.45 -7.24
C ASN A 158 -5.32 -18.71 -8.51
N GLU A 159 -6.58 -18.87 -8.91
CA GLU A 159 -7.15 -18.11 -10.04
C GLU A 159 -7.24 -16.62 -9.73
N ALA A 160 -7.71 -16.29 -8.53
CA ALA A 160 -7.83 -14.91 -8.08
C ALA A 160 -6.47 -14.19 -8.07
N VAL A 161 -5.42 -14.82 -7.53
CA VAL A 161 -4.05 -14.27 -7.53
C VAL A 161 -3.52 -14.08 -8.94
N LYS A 162 -3.66 -15.09 -9.84
CA LYS A 162 -3.21 -14.96 -11.24
C LYS A 162 -3.90 -13.81 -11.96
N LYS A 163 -5.21 -13.66 -11.77
CA LYS A 163 -5.99 -12.60 -12.39
C LYS A 163 -5.62 -11.23 -11.85
N ARG A 164 -5.45 -11.09 -10.53
CA ARG A 164 -4.94 -9.88 -9.90
C ARG A 164 -3.58 -9.49 -10.47
N ASP A 165 -2.64 -10.44 -10.57
CA ASP A 165 -1.30 -10.20 -11.07
C ASP A 165 -1.31 -9.77 -12.55
N GLN A 166 -2.21 -10.34 -13.36
CA GLN A 166 -2.40 -9.92 -14.75
C GLN A 166 -2.92 -8.47 -14.83
N ILE A 167 -3.97 -8.16 -14.08
CA ILE A 167 -4.52 -6.80 -14.01
C ILE A 167 -3.46 -5.80 -13.54
N THR A 168 -2.68 -6.16 -12.51
CA THR A 168 -1.62 -5.31 -12.00
C THR A 168 -0.52 -5.06 -13.04
N LYS A 169 -0.13 -6.08 -13.83
CA LYS A 169 0.84 -5.91 -14.93
C LYS A 169 0.34 -4.94 -16.00
N GLU A 170 -0.93 -5.04 -16.36
CA GLU A 170 -1.56 -4.13 -17.34
C GLU A 170 -1.64 -2.71 -16.80
N SER A 171 -2.03 -2.56 -15.53
CA SER A 171 -2.07 -1.28 -14.82
C SER A 171 -0.68 -0.63 -14.73
N LEU A 172 0.37 -1.40 -14.47
CA LEU A 172 1.75 -0.90 -14.47
C LEU A 172 2.18 -0.39 -15.84
N LYS A 173 1.88 -1.13 -16.92
CA LYS A 173 2.18 -0.68 -18.29
C LYS A 173 1.47 0.64 -18.61
N TYR A 174 0.19 0.73 -18.25
CA TYR A 174 -0.60 1.96 -18.41
C TYR A 174 0.03 3.14 -17.66
N MET A 175 0.37 2.97 -16.38
CA MET A 175 1.00 4.03 -15.58
C MET A 175 2.35 4.46 -16.14
N ILE A 176 3.20 3.51 -16.57
CA ILE A 176 4.49 3.79 -17.21
C ILE A 176 4.30 4.65 -18.47
N GLU A 177 3.34 4.29 -19.30
CA GLU A 177 3.07 5.02 -20.54
C GLU A 177 2.56 6.45 -20.26
N LYS A 178 1.58 6.58 -19.39
CA LYS A 178 0.97 7.86 -19.03
C LYS A 178 1.90 8.82 -18.32
N THR A 179 2.87 8.33 -17.57
CA THR A 179 3.78 9.18 -16.76
C THR A 179 5.06 9.60 -17.49
N LYS A 180 5.34 9.07 -18.69
CA LYS A 180 6.59 9.36 -19.45
C LYS A 180 6.88 10.86 -19.63
N ASN A 181 5.85 11.67 -19.79
CA ASN A 181 5.96 13.09 -20.10
C ASN A 181 5.35 13.99 -19.02
N LEU A 182 5.10 13.44 -17.83
CA LEU A 182 4.51 14.17 -16.70
C LEU A 182 5.51 14.34 -15.56
N SER A 183 5.41 15.48 -14.87
CA SER A 183 6.10 15.74 -13.58
C SER A 183 5.07 15.83 -12.45
N PHE A 184 5.40 15.29 -11.28
CA PHE A 184 4.55 15.27 -10.09
C PHE A 184 5.29 15.76 -8.84
#